data_aa74d10f1fd975bc95e8de6c9452b2be
#
_entry.id   aa74d10f1fd975bc95e8de6c9452b2be
#
_cell.length_a   1.000
_cell.length_b   1.000
_cell.length_c   1.000
_cell.angle_alpha   90.00
_cell.angle_beta   90.00
_cell.angle_gamma   90.00
#
_symmetry.space_group_name_H-M   'P 1'
#
loop_
_entity.id
_entity.type
_entity.pdbx_description
1 polymer ?
#
loop_
_entity_poly.entity_id
_entity_poly.type
_entity_poly.pdbx_seq_one_letter_code
_entity_poly.pdbx_strand_id
1 'polypeptide(L)'
;AAGGKKKQKKEKKQKQRGGALGTPMVIGLSHKTATVEVREKLSIQEANWNAASAKLVEYPSLQEAAVLSTCNRFEVYVVAEDHYAAARDVFDFLKQHSGLSDAELRPNLFLLHDDDAVWHLLRVSAGLDSLVIGEGQILSQVKACYSHAIANESEDEPAGSAGKVLGRMLNSVVMAGKYVRSETEIAKGAVSISSAAVELAV
;
A
#
# COMPACT_ATOMS: atom_id res chain seq x y z
N ALA A 1 -1.53 37.93 6.17
CA ALA A 1 -2.67 37.08 6.57
C ALA A 1 -2.51 35.59 6.19
N ALA A 2 -1.57 35.22 5.28
CA ALA A 2 -1.37 33.83 4.84
C ALA A 2 -0.58 32.94 5.83
N GLY A 3 0.27 33.53 6.68
CA GLY A 3 1.11 32.81 7.66
C GLY A 3 0.33 32.21 8.83
N GLY A 4 -0.76 32.86 9.26
CA GLY A 4 -1.58 32.36 10.39
C GLY A 4 -2.38 31.09 10.08
N LYS A 5 -2.89 30.95 8.84
CA LYS A 5 -3.66 29.78 8.42
C LYS A 5 -2.79 28.51 8.28
N LYS A 6 -1.53 28.65 7.83
CA LYS A 6 -0.57 27.51 7.75
C LYS A 6 -0.14 27.03 9.14
N LYS A 7 0.04 27.93 10.10
CA LYS A 7 0.38 27.57 11.50
C LYS A 7 -0.77 26.84 12.19
N GLN A 8 -2.00 27.35 12.06
CA GLN A 8 -3.19 26.69 12.63
C GLN A 8 -3.49 25.34 12.00
N LYS A 9 -3.21 25.15 10.69
CA LYS A 9 -3.36 23.83 10.02
C LYS A 9 -2.28 22.84 10.47
N LYS A 10 -1.05 23.28 10.72
CA LYS A 10 0.02 22.47 11.33
C LYS A 10 -0.28 22.10 12.79
N GLU A 11 -0.77 23.03 13.59
CA GLU A 11 -1.15 22.79 14.99
C GLU A 11 -2.38 21.86 15.10
N LYS A 12 -3.37 21.95 14.19
CA LYS A 12 -4.48 20.99 14.14
C LYS A 12 -4.01 19.59 13.73
N LYS A 13 -3.12 19.46 12.72
CA LYS A 13 -2.50 18.16 12.37
C LYS A 13 -1.66 17.56 13.52
N GLN A 14 -1.00 18.39 14.33
CA GLN A 14 -0.21 17.95 15.47
C GLN A 14 -1.06 17.57 16.69
N LYS A 15 -2.22 18.22 16.90
CA LYS A 15 -3.15 17.86 17.97
C LYS A 15 -3.94 16.57 17.72
N GLN A 16 -4.18 16.19 16.45
CA GLN A 16 -4.78 14.90 16.09
C GLN A 16 -3.82 13.71 16.22
N ARG A 17 -2.50 13.96 16.31
CA ARG A 17 -1.47 12.92 16.48
C ARG A 17 -1.18 12.53 17.95
N GLY A 18 -1.95 13.02 18.91
CA GLY A 18 -1.81 12.72 20.35
C GLY A 18 -2.72 11.61 20.88
N GLY A 19 -3.45 10.90 20.01
CA GLY A 19 -4.18 9.69 20.34
C GLY A 19 -3.26 8.48 20.52
N ALA A 20 -3.80 7.36 21.01
CA ALA A 20 -3.08 6.09 21.04
C ALA A 20 -2.55 5.74 19.63
N LEU A 21 -1.36 5.14 19.58
CA LEU A 21 -0.84 4.64 18.30
C LEU A 21 -1.76 3.52 17.83
N GLY A 22 -2.43 3.74 16.71
CA GLY A 22 -3.20 2.71 16.03
C GLY A 22 -2.30 1.58 15.52
N THR A 23 -2.92 0.52 15.05
CA THR A 23 -2.23 -0.64 14.48
C THR A 23 -2.37 -0.68 12.96
N PRO A 24 -1.47 -1.39 12.25
CA PRO A 24 -1.50 -1.45 10.80
C PRO A 24 -2.67 -2.29 10.30
N MET A 25 -3.25 -1.86 9.19
CA MET A 25 -4.28 -2.58 8.45
C MET A 25 -3.99 -2.46 6.96
N VAL A 26 -4.35 -3.50 6.19
CA VAL A 26 -4.35 -3.48 4.74
C VAL A 26 -5.72 -3.85 4.20
N ILE A 27 -6.19 -3.07 3.25
CA ILE A 27 -7.36 -3.37 2.43
C ILE A 27 -6.90 -3.35 0.98
N GLY A 28 -7.23 -4.38 0.23
CA GLY A 28 -6.80 -4.46 -1.14
C GLY A 28 -7.41 -5.61 -1.91
N LEU A 29 -6.96 -5.74 -3.13
CA LEU A 29 -7.26 -6.85 -4.02
C LEU A 29 -6.01 -7.24 -4.82
N SER A 30 -6.03 -8.45 -5.34
CA SER A 30 -4.94 -8.97 -6.15
C SER A 30 -5.47 -9.82 -7.33
N HIS A 31 -4.56 -10.28 -8.16
CA HIS A 31 -4.88 -11.24 -9.22
C HIS A 31 -5.60 -12.52 -8.73
N LYS A 32 -5.55 -12.81 -7.42
CA LYS A 32 -6.24 -13.96 -6.79
C LYS A 32 -7.70 -13.66 -6.45
N THR A 33 -8.05 -12.40 -6.23
CA THR A 33 -9.36 -12.00 -5.73
C THR A 33 -10.17 -11.20 -6.74
N ALA A 34 -9.54 -10.58 -7.76
CA ALA A 34 -10.17 -9.68 -8.69
C ALA A 34 -9.74 -9.91 -10.13
N THR A 35 -10.66 -9.72 -11.07
CA THR A 35 -10.38 -9.71 -12.51
C THR A 35 -9.51 -8.51 -12.91
N VAL A 36 -8.96 -8.54 -14.12
CA VAL A 36 -8.13 -7.44 -14.66
C VAL A 36 -8.94 -6.14 -14.70
N GLU A 37 -10.19 -6.20 -15.17
CA GLU A 37 -11.08 -5.04 -15.34
C GLU A 37 -11.32 -4.33 -14.01
N VAL A 38 -11.50 -5.07 -12.91
CA VAL A 38 -11.68 -4.49 -11.58
C VAL A 38 -10.38 -3.87 -11.08
N ARG A 39 -9.23 -4.56 -11.31
CA ARG A 39 -7.92 -4.04 -10.90
C ARG A 39 -7.55 -2.75 -11.63
N GLU A 40 -7.84 -2.66 -12.93
CA GLU A 40 -7.56 -1.46 -13.74
C GLU A 40 -8.36 -0.25 -13.25
N LYS A 41 -9.62 -0.43 -12.85
CA LYS A 41 -10.43 0.66 -12.29
C LYS A 41 -9.90 1.23 -10.96
N LEU A 42 -9.17 0.42 -10.19
CA LEU A 42 -8.54 0.84 -8.92
C LEU A 42 -7.10 1.30 -9.10
N SER A 43 -6.47 1.00 -10.24
CA SER A 43 -5.06 1.29 -10.47
C SER A 43 -4.74 2.78 -10.29
N ILE A 44 -3.67 3.05 -9.54
CA ILE A 44 -3.11 4.39 -9.36
C ILE A 44 -1.66 4.37 -9.83
N GLN A 45 -1.31 5.26 -10.75
CA GLN A 45 0.07 5.41 -11.23
C GLN A 45 0.99 5.81 -10.06
N GLU A 46 2.23 5.33 -10.07
CA GLU A 46 3.21 5.54 -9.01
C GLU A 46 3.37 7.02 -8.63
N ALA A 47 3.44 7.91 -9.61
CA ALA A 47 3.52 9.36 -9.39
C ALA A 47 2.33 9.95 -8.59
N ASN A 48 1.21 9.24 -8.49
CA ASN A 48 0.02 9.68 -7.77
C ASN A 48 -0.17 9.00 -6.40
N TRP A 49 0.74 8.12 -5.97
CA TRP A 49 0.60 7.40 -4.70
C TRP A 49 0.54 8.33 -3.49
N ASN A 50 1.38 9.37 -3.46
CA ASN A 50 1.37 10.35 -2.38
C ASN A 50 0.10 11.20 -2.36
N ALA A 51 -0.43 11.57 -3.53
CA ALA A 51 -1.69 12.30 -3.63
C ALA A 51 -2.87 11.45 -3.12
N ALA A 52 -2.88 10.16 -3.44
CA ALA A 52 -3.89 9.22 -2.94
C ALA A 52 -3.77 9.00 -1.42
N SER A 53 -2.55 8.80 -0.93
CA SER A 53 -2.28 8.64 0.50
C SER A 53 -2.64 9.89 1.31
N ALA A 54 -2.39 11.09 0.74
CA ALA A 54 -2.78 12.35 1.37
C ALA A 54 -4.30 12.51 1.49
N LYS A 55 -5.07 12.05 0.49
CA LYS A 55 -6.54 12.02 0.56
C LYS A 55 -7.04 11.03 1.61
N LEU A 56 -6.41 9.85 1.72
CA LEU A 56 -6.77 8.86 2.72
C LEU A 56 -6.62 9.40 4.15
N VAL A 57 -5.54 10.09 4.48
CA VAL A 57 -5.35 10.66 5.82
C VAL A 57 -6.20 11.91 6.11
N GLU A 58 -7.05 12.36 5.16
CA GLU A 58 -8.11 13.33 5.43
C GLU A 58 -9.29 12.70 6.15
N TYR A 59 -9.50 11.39 6.00
CA TYR A 59 -10.52 10.66 6.75
C TYR A 59 -10.15 10.58 8.24
N PRO A 60 -11.11 10.82 9.14
CA PRO A 60 -10.81 10.99 10.58
C PRO A 60 -10.31 9.72 11.26
N SER A 61 -10.63 8.54 10.73
CA SER A 61 -10.21 7.25 11.30
C SER A 61 -8.80 6.84 10.91
N LEU A 62 -8.17 7.51 9.91
CA LEU A 62 -6.90 7.10 9.34
C LEU A 62 -5.76 8.01 9.81
N GLN A 63 -4.79 7.43 10.53
CA GLN A 63 -3.62 8.16 11.08
C GLN A 63 -2.46 8.23 10.09
N GLU A 64 -2.21 7.14 9.38
CA GLU A 64 -1.15 6.98 8.38
C GLU A 64 -1.71 6.25 7.16
N ALA A 65 -1.15 6.50 5.98
CA ALA A 65 -1.52 5.79 4.75
C ALA A 65 -0.33 5.61 3.80
N ALA A 66 -0.35 4.50 3.06
CA ALA A 66 0.53 4.23 1.93
C ALA A 66 -0.22 3.39 0.90
N VAL A 67 0.06 3.63 -0.38
CA VAL A 67 -0.57 2.92 -1.51
C VAL A 67 0.49 2.08 -2.22
N LEU A 68 0.16 0.81 -2.51
CA LEU A 68 0.91 -0.08 -3.37
C LEU A 68 -0.02 -0.50 -4.53
N SER A 69 0.21 0.04 -5.71
CA SER A 69 -0.56 -0.25 -6.92
C SER A 69 0.35 -0.76 -8.02
N THR A 70 0.10 -2.00 -8.46
CA THR A 70 0.86 -2.68 -9.51
C THR A 70 -0.11 -3.32 -10.52
N CYS A 71 0.39 -3.95 -11.58
CA CYS A 71 -0.47 -4.69 -12.51
C CYS A 71 -1.23 -5.86 -11.84
N ASN A 72 -0.68 -6.43 -10.76
CA ASN A 72 -1.20 -7.64 -10.14
C ASN A 72 -1.91 -7.42 -8.81
N ARG A 73 -1.79 -6.22 -8.20
CA ARG A 73 -2.41 -5.87 -6.93
C ARG A 73 -2.64 -4.40 -6.77
N PHE A 74 -3.67 -4.10 -6.00
CA PHE A 74 -3.92 -2.78 -5.44
C PHE A 74 -4.13 -2.93 -3.94
N GLU A 75 -3.31 -2.27 -3.13
CA GLU A 75 -3.34 -2.39 -1.68
C GLU A 75 -3.18 -1.01 -1.03
N VAL A 76 -4.02 -0.74 -0.04
CA VAL A 76 -3.96 0.45 0.80
C VAL A 76 -3.57 0.01 2.21
N TYR A 77 -2.41 0.45 2.65
CA TYR A 77 -1.91 0.26 4.01
C TYR A 77 -2.24 1.48 4.84
N VAL A 78 -2.88 1.29 5.98
CA VAL A 78 -3.27 2.39 6.88
C VAL A 78 -2.95 2.05 8.33
N VAL A 79 -2.90 3.06 9.18
CA VAL A 79 -2.84 2.91 10.64
C VAL A 79 -4.10 3.53 11.23
N ALA A 80 -4.77 2.77 12.08
CA ALA A 80 -6.01 3.19 12.72
C ALA A 80 -6.15 2.59 14.13
N GLU A 81 -6.88 3.28 15.00
CA GLU A 81 -7.29 2.76 16.32
C GLU A 81 -8.56 1.91 16.20
N ASP A 82 -9.51 2.34 15.37
CA ASP A 82 -10.75 1.64 15.07
C ASP A 82 -10.73 1.06 13.65
N HIS A 83 -10.49 -0.24 13.56
CA HIS A 83 -10.42 -0.95 12.28
C HIS A 83 -11.75 -0.96 11.51
N TYR A 84 -12.90 -0.92 12.19
CA TYR A 84 -14.21 -0.87 11.52
C TYR A 84 -14.47 0.50 10.88
N ALA A 85 -14.16 1.58 11.60
CA ALA A 85 -14.24 2.92 11.05
C ALA A 85 -13.26 3.10 9.89
N ALA A 86 -12.02 2.62 10.04
CA ALA A 86 -10.99 2.66 9.01
C ALA A 86 -11.39 1.87 7.76
N ALA A 87 -11.93 0.65 7.93
CA ALA A 87 -12.41 -0.16 6.81
C ALA A 87 -13.49 0.55 6.00
N ARG A 88 -14.44 1.21 6.69
CA ARG A 88 -15.49 2.00 6.03
C ARG A 88 -14.88 3.18 5.26
N ASP A 89 -14.00 3.95 5.88
CA ASP A 89 -13.42 5.14 5.28
C ASP A 89 -12.54 4.78 4.07
N VAL A 90 -11.72 3.71 4.15
CA VAL A 90 -10.96 3.19 3.00
C VAL A 90 -11.92 2.69 1.90
N PHE A 91 -12.98 1.98 2.25
CA PHE A 91 -13.97 1.52 1.28
C PHE A 91 -14.64 2.69 0.52
N ASP A 92 -15.01 3.75 1.24
CA ASP A 92 -15.58 4.97 0.64
C ASP A 92 -14.57 5.65 -0.30
N PHE A 93 -13.29 5.71 0.08
CA PHE A 93 -12.24 6.19 -0.81
C PHE A 93 -12.14 5.34 -2.10
N LEU A 94 -12.13 4.01 -1.97
CA LEU A 94 -12.02 3.09 -3.11
C LEU A 94 -13.22 3.23 -4.06
N LYS A 95 -14.43 3.39 -3.53
CA LYS A 95 -15.64 3.65 -4.32
C LYS A 95 -15.55 4.96 -5.11
N GLN A 96 -15.15 6.04 -4.43
CA GLN A 96 -15.02 7.34 -5.07
C GLN A 96 -13.94 7.33 -6.15
N HIS A 97 -12.84 6.60 -5.92
CA HIS A 97 -11.74 6.51 -6.86
C HIS A 97 -12.10 5.67 -8.09
N SER A 98 -12.68 4.49 -7.90
CA SER A 98 -12.94 3.53 -8.98
C SER A 98 -14.28 3.74 -9.71
N GLY A 99 -15.24 4.39 -9.06
CA GLY A 99 -16.62 4.46 -9.54
C GLY A 99 -17.38 3.13 -9.48
N LEU A 100 -16.81 2.09 -8.86
CA LEU A 100 -17.46 0.79 -8.71
C LEU A 100 -18.57 0.85 -7.65
N SER A 101 -19.63 0.07 -7.87
CA SER A 101 -20.67 -0.16 -6.87
C SER A 101 -20.19 -1.05 -5.74
N ASP A 102 -20.89 -1.03 -4.60
CA ASP A 102 -20.63 -1.92 -3.46
C ASP A 102 -20.62 -3.39 -3.86
N ALA A 103 -21.55 -3.79 -4.72
CA ALA A 103 -21.68 -5.17 -5.19
C ALA A 103 -20.50 -5.63 -6.06
N GLU A 104 -19.89 -4.72 -6.81
CA GLU A 104 -18.72 -4.99 -7.64
C GLU A 104 -17.42 -4.96 -6.83
N LEU A 105 -17.32 -4.09 -5.81
CA LEU A 105 -16.08 -3.88 -5.08
C LEU A 105 -15.88 -4.87 -3.93
N ARG A 106 -16.90 -5.05 -3.04
CA ARG A 106 -16.77 -5.87 -1.82
C ARG A 106 -16.31 -7.30 -2.04
N PRO A 107 -16.82 -8.06 -3.02
CA PRO A 107 -16.42 -9.46 -3.20
C PRO A 107 -14.95 -9.64 -3.57
N ASN A 108 -14.32 -8.60 -4.09
CA ASN A 108 -12.95 -8.63 -4.59
C ASN A 108 -11.91 -8.19 -3.52
N LEU A 109 -12.36 -7.53 -2.44
CA LEU A 109 -11.47 -6.99 -1.42
C LEU A 109 -11.16 -8.04 -0.35
N PHE A 110 -9.91 -8.03 0.09
CA PHE A 110 -9.51 -8.61 1.37
C PHE A 110 -9.22 -7.50 2.37
N LEU A 111 -9.33 -7.83 3.64
CA LEU A 111 -8.97 -6.96 4.76
C LEU A 111 -8.16 -7.79 5.77
N LEU A 112 -6.99 -7.29 6.13
CA LEU A 112 -6.13 -7.87 7.17
C LEU A 112 -5.68 -6.75 8.11
N HIS A 113 -5.46 -7.07 9.38
CA HIS A 113 -5.04 -6.08 10.38
C HIS A 113 -3.98 -6.68 11.31
N ASP A 114 -3.31 -5.82 12.06
CA ASP A 114 -2.29 -6.19 13.04
C ASP A 114 -1.19 -7.09 12.42
N ASP A 115 -0.88 -8.20 13.03
CA ASP A 115 0.15 -9.15 12.59
C ASP A 115 -0.16 -9.73 11.20
N ASP A 116 -1.43 -9.97 10.87
CA ASP A 116 -1.81 -10.51 9.57
C ASP A 116 -1.49 -9.52 8.43
N ALA A 117 -1.65 -8.22 8.65
CA ALA A 117 -1.24 -7.20 7.68
C ALA A 117 0.28 -7.17 7.48
N VAL A 118 1.05 -7.33 8.56
CA VAL A 118 2.52 -7.41 8.51
C VAL A 118 2.96 -8.67 7.77
N TRP A 119 2.41 -9.83 8.12
CA TRP A 119 2.72 -11.10 7.47
C TRP A 119 2.36 -11.09 5.98
N HIS A 120 1.24 -10.51 5.62
CA HIS A 120 0.86 -10.35 4.23
C HIS A 120 1.92 -9.56 3.44
N LEU A 121 2.32 -8.38 3.94
CA LEU A 121 3.31 -7.55 3.25
C LEU A 121 4.69 -8.21 3.19
N LEU A 122 5.09 -8.98 4.21
CA LEU A 122 6.32 -9.79 4.18
C LEU A 122 6.27 -10.83 3.05
N ARG A 123 5.15 -11.54 2.88
CA ARG A 123 4.96 -12.51 1.78
C ARG A 123 4.97 -11.82 0.42
N VAL A 124 4.34 -10.66 0.31
CA VAL A 124 4.34 -9.84 -0.91
C VAL A 124 5.77 -9.43 -1.27
N SER A 125 6.53 -8.87 -0.34
CA SER A 125 7.90 -8.40 -0.59
C SER A 125 8.88 -9.52 -0.96
N ALA A 126 8.68 -10.71 -0.41
CA ALA A 126 9.45 -11.90 -0.75
C ALA A 126 9.08 -12.49 -2.13
N GLY A 127 7.97 -12.03 -2.76
CA GLY A 127 7.48 -12.57 -4.03
C GLY A 127 6.69 -13.88 -3.89
N LEU A 128 6.31 -14.26 -2.66
CA LEU A 128 5.51 -15.48 -2.41
C LEU A 128 4.05 -15.33 -2.82
N ASP A 129 3.57 -14.10 -2.96
CA ASP A 129 2.20 -13.78 -3.37
C ASP A 129 2.11 -13.25 -4.81
N SER A 130 3.15 -13.42 -5.61
CA SER A 130 3.22 -13.02 -7.01
C SER A 130 2.71 -14.11 -7.95
N LEU A 131 2.33 -13.74 -9.18
CA LEU A 131 1.98 -14.68 -10.24
C LEU A 131 3.13 -15.66 -10.55
N VAL A 132 4.35 -15.13 -10.60
CA VAL A 132 5.58 -15.93 -10.67
C VAL A 132 6.26 -15.79 -9.31
N ILE A 133 6.32 -16.91 -8.58
CA ILE A 133 6.93 -16.94 -7.25
C ILE A 133 8.38 -16.50 -7.35
N GLY A 134 8.78 -15.55 -6.49
CA GLY A 134 10.15 -15.05 -6.44
C GLY A 134 10.48 -13.96 -7.47
N GLU A 135 9.49 -13.44 -8.22
CA GLU A 135 9.76 -12.30 -9.12
C GLU A 135 10.41 -11.13 -8.38
N GLY A 136 11.42 -10.49 -9.02
CA GLY A 136 12.18 -9.40 -8.40
C GLY A 136 11.45 -8.06 -8.42
N GLN A 137 10.52 -7.87 -9.34
CA GLN A 137 9.86 -6.60 -9.57
C GLN A 137 9.03 -6.15 -8.37
N ILE A 138 8.35 -7.07 -7.69
CA ILE A 138 7.52 -6.73 -6.53
C ILE A 138 8.33 -6.12 -5.37
N LEU A 139 9.54 -6.61 -5.09
CA LEU A 139 10.38 -6.03 -4.05
C LEU A 139 10.78 -4.58 -4.39
N SER A 140 11.04 -4.29 -5.66
CA SER A 140 11.32 -2.94 -6.14
C SER A 140 10.10 -2.03 -5.99
N GLN A 141 8.90 -2.53 -6.26
CA GLN A 141 7.64 -1.80 -6.09
C GLN A 141 7.31 -1.53 -4.60
N VAL A 142 7.55 -2.51 -3.72
CA VAL A 142 7.43 -2.30 -2.26
C VAL A 142 8.44 -1.27 -1.75
N LYS A 143 9.68 -1.27 -2.30
CA LYS A 143 10.67 -0.24 -2.00
C LYS A 143 10.23 1.13 -2.50
N ALA A 144 9.64 1.24 -3.69
CA ALA A 144 9.07 2.48 -4.21
C ALA A 144 7.94 2.97 -3.30
N CYS A 145 7.01 2.08 -2.89
CA CYS A 145 5.96 2.39 -1.93
C CYS A 145 6.52 2.98 -0.63
N TYR A 146 7.56 2.37 -0.06
CA TYR A 146 8.26 2.92 1.11
C TYR A 146 8.84 4.30 0.85
N SER A 147 9.52 4.50 -0.27
CA SER A 147 10.17 5.78 -0.61
C SER A 147 9.13 6.91 -0.76
N HIS A 148 8.03 6.65 -1.46
CA HIS A 148 6.91 7.60 -1.57
C HIS A 148 6.27 7.88 -0.21
N ALA A 149 6.02 6.83 0.58
CA ALA A 149 5.33 6.96 1.86
C ALA A 149 6.06 7.84 2.89
N ILE A 150 7.40 7.94 2.82
CA ILE A 150 8.23 8.76 3.71
C ILE A 150 8.78 10.03 3.05
N ALA A 151 8.45 10.29 1.78
CA ALA A 151 8.97 11.42 1.01
C ALA A 151 8.59 12.77 1.66
N ASN A 152 9.48 13.77 1.53
CA ASN A 152 9.15 15.14 1.87
C ASN A 152 8.30 15.78 0.76
N GLU A 153 7.54 16.82 1.12
CA GLU A 153 6.79 17.63 0.16
C GLU A 153 7.77 18.25 -0.87
N SER A 154 7.42 18.16 -2.15
CA SER A 154 8.10 18.81 -3.27
C SER A 154 7.16 19.80 -4.00
N GLU A 155 7.66 20.46 -5.06
CA GLU A 155 6.81 21.37 -5.86
C GLU A 155 5.69 20.61 -6.59
N ASP A 156 5.97 19.35 -7.01
CA ASP A 156 5.08 18.56 -7.85
C ASP A 156 4.28 17.52 -7.05
N GLU A 157 4.75 17.11 -5.85
CA GLU A 157 4.14 16.03 -5.08
C GLU A 157 3.94 16.39 -3.60
N PRO A 158 2.82 15.99 -2.98
CA PRO A 158 2.62 16.12 -1.54
C PRO A 158 3.59 15.22 -0.78
N ALA A 159 3.84 15.56 0.48
CA ALA A 159 4.60 14.70 1.37
C ALA A 159 3.95 13.33 1.51
N GLY A 160 4.76 12.31 1.73
CA GLY A 160 4.29 10.98 2.10
C GLY A 160 3.47 11.00 3.39
N SER A 161 2.54 10.09 3.51
CA SER A 161 1.57 10.02 4.61
C SER A 161 1.89 8.91 5.63
N ALA A 162 3.05 8.25 5.52
CA ALA A 162 3.51 7.32 6.54
C ALA A 162 4.09 8.07 7.74
N GLY A 163 3.71 7.60 8.92
CA GLY A 163 4.31 8.03 10.19
C GLY A 163 5.28 6.98 10.73
N LYS A 164 5.27 6.82 12.06
CA LYS A 164 6.21 5.90 12.74
C LYS A 164 5.88 4.42 12.51
N VAL A 165 4.59 4.07 12.39
CA VAL A 165 4.15 2.67 12.27
C VAL A 165 4.42 2.16 10.86
N LEU A 166 3.81 2.78 9.84
CA LEU A 166 4.01 2.34 8.45
C LEU A 166 5.46 2.55 7.99
N GLY A 167 6.10 3.64 8.38
CA GLY A 167 7.49 3.88 8.00
C GLY A 167 8.42 2.78 8.50
N ARG A 168 8.26 2.31 9.75
CA ARG A 168 9.02 1.17 10.28
C ARG A 168 8.63 -0.14 9.61
N MET A 169 7.33 -0.41 9.48
CA MET A 169 6.82 -1.63 8.86
C MET A 169 7.35 -1.79 7.43
N LEU A 170 7.17 -0.78 6.58
CA LEU A 170 7.61 -0.81 5.19
C LEU A 170 9.14 -0.99 5.07
N ASN A 171 9.93 -0.25 5.88
CA ASN A 171 11.37 -0.41 5.90
C ASN A 171 11.80 -1.83 6.30
N SER A 172 11.21 -2.37 7.38
CA SER A 172 11.52 -3.72 7.86
C SER A 172 11.18 -4.79 6.83
N VAL A 173 10.05 -4.62 6.14
CA VAL A 173 9.59 -5.54 5.08
C VAL A 173 10.52 -5.50 3.86
N VAL A 174 11.00 -4.32 3.45
CA VAL A 174 12.00 -4.19 2.37
C VAL A 174 13.30 -4.92 2.75
N MET A 175 13.75 -4.78 4.00
CA MET A 175 14.95 -5.48 4.48
C MET A 175 14.75 -7.00 4.52
N ALA A 176 13.58 -7.45 5.03
CA ALA A 176 13.24 -8.88 5.07
C ALA A 176 13.13 -9.48 3.66
N GLY A 177 12.51 -8.77 2.70
CA GLY A 177 12.44 -9.23 1.31
C GLY A 177 13.81 -9.39 0.65
N LYS A 178 14.75 -8.47 0.93
CA LYS A 178 16.15 -8.61 0.48
C LYS A 178 16.82 -9.82 1.12
N TYR A 179 16.65 -9.99 2.44
CA TYR A 179 17.23 -11.10 3.19
C TYR A 179 16.74 -12.45 2.67
N VAL A 180 15.43 -12.62 2.51
CA VAL A 180 14.85 -13.86 1.95
C VAL A 180 15.47 -14.18 0.58
N ARG A 181 15.66 -13.19 -0.28
CA ARG A 181 16.23 -13.38 -1.62
C ARG A 181 17.72 -13.72 -1.60
N SER A 182 18.48 -13.27 -0.59
CA SER A 182 19.91 -13.62 -0.45
C SER A 182 20.12 -14.98 0.20
N GLU A 183 19.23 -15.37 1.14
CA GLU A 183 19.41 -16.58 1.95
C GLU A 183 18.66 -17.81 1.42
N THR A 184 17.82 -17.62 0.37
CA THR A 184 17.04 -18.71 -0.21
C THR A 184 17.18 -18.77 -1.72
N GLU A 185 16.70 -19.85 -2.32
CA GLU A 185 16.69 -20.01 -3.77
C GLU A 185 15.47 -19.40 -4.48
N ILE A 186 14.64 -18.62 -3.75
CA ILE A 186 13.39 -18.06 -4.27
C ILE A 186 13.59 -17.15 -5.51
N ALA A 187 14.76 -16.58 -5.66
CA ALA A 187 15.13 -15.71 -6.78
C ALA A 187 15.86 -16.44 -7.93
N LYS A 188 15.98 -17.78 -7.87
CA LYS A 188 16.65 -18.58 -8.89
C LYS A 188 15.66 -19.17 -9.90
N GLY A 189 16.09 -19.35 -11.13
CA GLY A 189 15.27 -19.90 -12.24
C GLY A 189 14.42 -18.85 -12.94
N ALA A 190 13.28 -19.28 -13.50
CA ALA A 190 12.33 -18.42 -14.18
C ALA A 190 11.55 -17.55 -13.18
N VAL A 191 12.05 -16.33 -12.96
CA VAL A 191 11.49 -15.37 -11.99
C VAL A 191 10.71 -14.22 -12.62
N SER A 192 10.28 -14.41 -13.88
CA SER A 192 9.38 -13.49 -14.59
C SER A 192 8.50 -14.26 -15.56
N ILE A 193 7.36 -13.67 -15.96
CA ILE A 193 6.48 -14.27 -16.98
C ILE A 193 7.26 -14.50 -18.28
N SER A 194 8.11 -13.56 -18.68
CA SER A 194 8.93 -13.67 -19.88
C SER A 194 9.93 -14.81 -19.78
N SER A 195 10.64 -14.96 -18.64
CA SER A 195 11.60 -16.05 -18.46
C SER A 195 10.90 -17.41 -18.36
N ALA A 196 9.72 -17.48 -17.71
CA ALA A 196 8.93 -18.70 -17.66
C ALA A 196 8.43 -19.12 -19.06
N ALA A 197 7.99 -18.17 -19.88
CA ALA A 197 7.57 -18.44 -21.26
C ALA A 197 8.72 -18.97 -22.12
N VAL A 198 9.93 -18.47 -21.97
CA VAL A 198 11.13 -18.95 -22.67
C VAL A 198 11.47 -20.38 -22.24
N GLU A 199 11.46 -20.69 -20.93
CA GLU A 199 11.74 -22.04 -20.42
C GLU A 199 10.69 -23.08 -20.88
N LEU A 200 9.44 -22.66 -21.09
CA LEU A 200 8.38 -23.56 -21.60
C LEU A 200 8.44 -23.75 -23.11
N ALA A 201 9.12 -22.87 -23.84
CA ALA A 201 9.23 -22.92 -25.30
C ALA A 201 10.45 -23.71 -25.82
N VAL A 202 11.34 -24.14 -24.91
CA VAL A 202 12.54 -24.95 -25.18
C VAL A 202 12.31 -26.39 -24.77
#